data_7ee460800f02db16bfd055b82bfbc60b
#
_entry.id   7ee460800f02db16bfd055b82bfbc60b
#
_cell.length_a   1.000
_cell.length_b   1.000
_cell.length_c   1.000
_cell.angle_alpha   90.00
_cell.angle_beta   90.00
_cell.angle_gamma   90.00
#
_symmetry.space_group_name_H-M   'P 1'
#
loop_
_entity.id
_entity.type
_entity.pdbx_description
1 polymer ?
#
loop_
_entity_poly.entity_id
_entity_poly.type
_entity_poly.pdbx_seq_one_letter_code
_entity_poly.pdbx_strand_id
1 'polypeptide(L)'
;MTYLKNQIDPDETLMEEKVLKYIKQFSIMSSLEQLREVVRNLADTFNNPNVRESSYFDFYDDSLNIHGFPPNLPSNKEGFKQFIYLLWKAFPDIRIIFEDIIIEGNKVVCRYYLTGTHKGDFEDLQPTGRLFNVNGMTEFSFRNEKIIERWNLVDMVSLREQLTTHA
;
A
#
# COMPACT_ATOMS: atom_id res chain seq x y z
N MET A 1 -12.84 62.66 19.76
CA MET A 1 -12.83 61.18 19.74
C MET A 1 -11.92 60.73 18.61
N THR A 2 -10.67 60.40 18.98
CA THR A 2 -9.63 60.04 18.02
C THR A 2 -9.66 58.52 17.86
N TYR A 3 -10.03 58.04 16.69
CA TYR A 3 -9.94 56.62 16.36
C TYR A 3 -8.49 56.19 16.27
N LEU A 4 -8.00 55.40 17.23
CA LEU A 4 -6.77 54.64 17.11
C LEU A 4 -6.96 53.61 16.01
N LYS A 5 -6.45 53.84 14.80
CA LYS A 5 -6.21 52.82 13.83
C LYS A 5 -5.14 51.90 14.40
N ASN A 6 -5.52 50.68 14.77
CA ASN A 6 -4.56 49.60 14.99
C ASN A 6 -3.79 49.38 13.66
N GLN A 7 -2.65 50.02 13.53
CA GLN A 7 -1.67 49.65 12.50
C GLN A 7 -0.97 48.44 13.03
N ILE A 8 -1.31 47.26 12.44
CA ILE A 8 -0.55 46.04 12.64
C ILE A 8 0.85 46.32 12.06
N ASP A 9 1.87 46.04 12.85
CA ASP A 9 3.27 46.18 12.42
C ASP A 9 3.53 45.27 11.21
N PRO A 10 4.04 45.78 10.09
CA PRO A 10 4.36 44.97 8.93
C PRO A 10 5.31 43.80 9.20
N ASP A 11 6.23 43.99 10.18
CA ASP A 11 7.16 42.94 10.63
C ASP A 11 6.46 41.82 11.41
N GLU A 12 5.42 42.14 12.20
CA GLU A 12 4.60 41.18 12.95
C GLU A 12 3.78 40.32 11.96
N THR A 13 3.18 40.95 10.95
CA THR A 13 2.44 40.24 9.88
C THR A 13 3.35 39.29 9.08
N LEU A 14 4.54 39.72 8.74
CA LEU A 14 5.51 38.89 8.01
C LEU A 14 6.01 37.71 8.86
N MET A 15 6.12 37.89 10.17
CA MET A 15 6.51 36.82 11.10
C MET A 15 5.41 35.79 11.27
N GLU A 16 4.15 36.21 11.36
CA GLU A 16 2.98 35.32 11.40
C GLU A 16 2.85 34.48 10.12
N GLU A 17 3.03 35.06 8.94
CA GLU A 17 3.01 34.34 7.67
C GLU A 17 4.11 33.26 7.61
N LYS A 18 5.32 33.58 8.07
CA LYS A 18 6.44 32.62 8.11
C LYS A 18 6.14 31.47 9.09
N VAL A 19 5.60 31.75 10.24
CA VAL A 19 5.21 30.74 11.25
C VAL A 19 4.11 29.84 10.69
N LEU A 20 3.07 30.39 10.08
CA LEU A 20 1.99 29.63 9.47
C LEU A 20 2.51 28.72 8.34
N LYS A 21 3.41 29.22 7.49
CA LYS A 21 4.06 28.42 6.44
C LYS A 21 4.86 27.26 7.03
N TYR A 22 5.59 27.50 8.13
CA TYR A 22 6.39 26.48 8.81
C TYR A 22 5.51 25.40 9.44
N ILE A 23 4.43 25.79 10.12
CA ILE A 23 3.45 24.86 10.70
C ILE A 23 2.81 24.00 9.63
N LYS A 24 2.39 24.60 8.50
CA LYS A 24 1.80 23.87 7.38
C LYS A 24 2.78 22.87 6.77
N GLN A 25 4.02 23.25 6.58
CA GLN A 25 5.06 22.35 6.05
C GLN A 25 5.34 21.18 7.01
N PHE A 26 5.41 21.45 8.31
CA PHE A 26 5.60 20.42 9.33
C PHE A 26 4.42 19.44 9.38
N SER A 27 3.18 19.95 9.31
CA SER A 27 1.97 19.11 9.26
C SER A 27 1.93 18.20 8.03
N ILE A 28 2.33 18.70 6.87
CA ILE A 28 2.41 17.89 5.63
C ILE A 28 3.48 16.80 5.79
N MET A 29 4.67 17.13 6.29
CA MET A 29 5.73 16.14 6.51
C MET A 29 5.30 15.05 7.50
N SER A 30 4.61 15.42 8.58
CA SER A 30 4.07 14.47 9.54
C SER A 30 3.04 13.52 8.91
N SER A 31 2.15 14.02 8.06
CA SER A 31 1.15 13.18 7.38
C SER A 31 1.76 12.21 6.36
N LEU A 32 2.81 12.63 5.64
CA LEU A 32 3.53 11.76 4.70
C LEU A 32 4.26 10.61 5.43
N GLU A 33 4.87 10.91 6.57
CA GLU A 33 5.54 9.87 7.38
C GLU A 33 4.53 8.89 7.99
N GLN A 34 3.35 9.36 8.40
CA GLN A 34 2.25 8.48 8.83
C GLN A 34 1.83 7.51 7.73
N LEU A 35 1.65 7.96 6.49
CA LEU A 35 1.32 7.08 5.36
C LEU A 35 2.44 6.06 5.07
N ARG A 36 3.71 6.48 5.21
CA ARG A 36 4.86 5.58 5.07
C ARG A 36 4.84 4.46 6.11
N GLU A 37 4.53 4.81 7.35
CA GLU A 37 4.42 3.85 8.44
C GLU A 37 3.24 2.88 8.24
N VAL A 38 2.08 3.38 7.80
CA VAL A 38 0.92 2.53 7.46
C VAL A 38 1.30 1.49 6.40
N VAL A 39 2.02 1.89 5.35
CA VAL A 39 2.44 0.98 4.28
C VAL A 39 3.47 -0.04 4.75
N ARG A 40 4.41 0.33 5.62
CA ARG A 40 5.35 -0.61 6.26
C ARG A 40 4.60 -1.63 7.11
N ASN A 41 3.70 -1.17 7.96
CA ASN A 41 2.88 -2.04 8.82
C ASN A 41 1.97 -2.97 8.00
N LEU A 42 1.48 -2.52 6.84
CA LEU A 42 0.75 -3.34 5.88
C LEU A 42 1.60 -4.52 5.39
N ALA A 43 2.86 -4.25 4.99
CA ALA A 43 3.78 -5.30 4.53
C ALA A 43 4.16 -6.26 5.67
N ASP A 44 4.46 -5.74 6.86
CA ASP A 44 4.79 -6.55 8.03
C ASP A 44 3.63 -7.46 8.44
N THR A 45 2.40 -6.94 8.39
CA THR A 45 1.19 -7.74 8.68
C THR A 45 0.97 -8.81 7.62
N PHE A 46 1.11 -8.50 6.33
CA PHE A 46 1.03 -9.48 5.24
C PHE A 46 2.05 -10.62 5.40
N ASN A 47 3.27 -10.27 5.81
CA ASN A 47 4.39 -11.18 5.98
C ASN A 47 4.32 -12.05 7.24
N ASN A 48 3.40 -11.77 8.16
CA ASN A 48 3.28 -12.48 9.43
C ASN A 48 2.08 -13.46 9.42
N PRO A 49 2.32 -14.77 9.26
CA PRO A 49 1.24 -15.77 9.16
C PRO A 49 0.36 -15.86 10.42
N ASN A 50 0.84 -15.39 11.58
CA ASN A 50 0.09 -15.47 12.84
C ASN A 50 -0.99 -14.39 12.99
N VAL A 51 -0.85 -13.27 12.25
CA VAL A 51 -1.76 -12.11 12.40
C VAL A 51 -2.39 -11.66 11.08
N ARG A 52 -1.86 -12.08 9.92
CA ARG A 52 -2.31 -11.58 8.62
C ARG A 52 -3.79 -11.82 8.36
N GLU A 53 -4.33 -12.98 8.73
CA GLU A 53 -5.74 -13.31 8.50
C GLU A 53 -6.69 -12.43 9.33
N SER A 54 -6.29 -12.04 10.54
CA SER A 54 -7.10 -11.21 11.44
C SER A 54 -6.97 -9.71 11.19
N SER A 55 -5.83 -9.23 10.67
CA SER A 55 -5.49 -7.80 10.74
C SER A 55 -5.12 -7.16 9.40
N TYR A 56 -4.77 -7.96 8.36
CA TYR A 56 -4.33 -7.40 7.08
C TYR A 56 -5.40 -6.54 6.38
N PHE A 57 -6.67 -6.93 6.50
CA PHE A 57 -7.76 -6.22 5.84
C PHE A 57 -8.24 -4.97 6.60
N ASP A 58 -7.71 -4.73 7.79
CA ASP A 58 -8.01 -3.52 8.57
C ASP A 58 -7.35 -2.28 7.97
N PHE A 59 -6.31 -2.44 7.15
CA PHE A 59 -5.71 -1.34 6.40
C PHE A 59 -6.60 -0.79 5.29
N TYR A 60 -7.64 -1.53 4.88
CA TYR A 60 -8.49 -1.21 3.75
C TYR A 60 -9.86 -0.70 4.19
N ASP A 61 -10.32 0.38 3.57
CA ASP A 61 -11.66 0.92 3.75
C ASP A 61 -12.72 -0.04 3.19
N ASP A 62 -13.95 0.00 3.71
CA ASP A 62 -15.04 -0.84 3.20
C ASP A 62 -15.47 -0.46 1.78
N SER A 63 -15.22 0.80 1.37
CA SER A 63 -15.44 1.29 0.00
C SER A 63 -14.29 1.01 -0.97
N LEU A 64 -13.36 0.11 -0.62
CA LEU A 64 -12.19 -0.22 -1.43
C LEU A 64 -12.56 -0.54 -2.87
N ASN A 65 -11.85 0.10 -3.82
CA ASN A 65 -11.89 -0.22 -5.24
C ASN A 65 -10.53 -0.75 -5.71
N ILE A 66 -10.52 -1.90 -6.40
CA ILE A 66 -9.30 -2.54 -6.91
C ILE A 66 -9.28 -2.46 -8.43
N HIS A 67 -8.16 -2.01 -8.98
CA HIS A 67 -7.93 -1.95 -10.42
C HIS A 67 -6.97 -3.05 -10.88
N GLY A 68 -7.11 -3.47 -12.14
CA GLY A 68 -6.28 -4.55 -12.72
C GLY A 68 -6.51 -5.91 -12.06
N PHE A 69 -7.71 -6.14 -11.55
CA PHE A 69 -8.08 -7.33 -10.81
C PHE A 69 -8.60 -8.46 -11.74
N PRO A 70 -8.46 -9.74 -11.38
CA PRO A 70 -9.02 -10.84 -12.17
C PRO A 70 -10.51 -10.65 -12.44
N PRO A 71 -10.98 -10.82 -13.69
CA PRO A 71 -12.35 -10.49 -14.09
C PRO A 71 -13.42 -11.38 -13.44
N ASN A 72 -13.04 -12.52 -12.88
CA ASN A 72 -13.91 -13.45 -12.18
C ASN A 72 -14.11 -13.12 -10.68
N LEU A 73 -13.47 -12.06 -10.17
CA LEU A 73 -13.60 -11.60 -8.80
C LEU A 73 -14.15 -10.18 -8.76
N PRO A 74 -14.98 -9.82 -7.76
CA PRO A 74 -15.42 -8.44 -7.58
C PRO A 74 -14.26 -7.48 -7.29
N SER A 75 -14.25 -6.31 -7.93
CA SER A 75 -13.21 -5.28 -7.75
C SER A 75 -13.43 -4.44 -6.47
N ASN A 76 -13.71 -5.11 -5.36
CA ASN A 76 -13.98 -4.52 -4.05
C ASN A 76 -13.25 -5.27 -2.92
N LYS A 77 -13.45 -4.83 -1.68
CA LYS A 77 -12.79 -5.42 -0.49
C LYS A 77 -13.06 -6.92 -0.34
N GLU A 78 -14.26 -7.39 -0.65
CA GLU A 78 -14.62 -8.80 -0.52
C GLU A 78 -13.92 -9.68 -1.56
N GLY A 79 -13.95 -9.28 -2.84
CA GLY A 79 -13.18 -9.97 -3.88
C GLY A 79 -11.68 -9.94 -3.61
N PHE A 80 -11.17 -8.83 -3.04
CA PHE A 80 -9.78 -8.73 -2.63
C PHE A 80 -9.42 -9.72 -1.52
N LYS A 81 -10.29 -9.89 -0.52
CA LYS A 81 -10.11 -10.91 0.53
C LYS A 81 -10.03 -12.30 -0.07
N GLN A 82 -10.97 -12.66 -0.95
CA GLN A 82 -10.99 -13.97 -1.62
C GLN A 82 -9.68 -14.22 -2.36
N PHE A 83 -9.19 -13.25 -3.13
CA PHE A 83 -7.92 -13.34 -3.86
C PHE A 83 -6.72 -13.53 -2.94
N ILE A 84 -6.61 -12.76 -1.88
CA ILE A 84 -5.50 -12.84 -0.93
C ILE A 84 -5.49 -14.19 -0.19
N TYR A 85 -6.66 -14.71 0.20
CA TYR A 85 -6.73 -16.04 0.80
C TYR A 85 -6.30 -17.15 -0.17
N LEU A 86 -6.62 -17.04 -1.46
CA LEU A 86 -6.11 -17.96 -2.47
C LEU A 86 -4.59 -17.89 -2.60
N LEU A 87 -4.02 -16.67 -2.60
CA LEU A 87 -2.57 -16.49 -2.60
C LEU A 87 -1.90 -17.12 -1.38
N TRP A 88 -2.43 -16.90 -0.19
CA TRP A 88 -1.86 -17.47 1.05
C TRP A 88 -1.97 -19.00 1.09
N LYS A 89 -3.00 -19.56 0.47
CA LYS A 89 -3.15 -21.02 0.31
C LYS A 89 -2.14 -21.59 -0.69
N ALA A 90 -1.97 -20.93 -1.83
CA ALA A 90 -1.03 -21.35 -2.85
C ALA A 90 0.44 -21.18 -2.41
N PHE A 91 0.73 -20.12 -1.65
CA PHE A 91 2.07 -19.71 -1.21
C PHE A 91 2.06 -19.40 0.29
N PRO A 92 2.07 -20.42 1.18
CA PRO A 92 1.91 -20.19 2.62
C PRO A 92 3.01 -19.33 3.26
N ASP A 93 4.20 -19.33 2.68
CA ASP A 93 5.39 -18.58 3.08
C ASP A 93 5.62 -17.31 2.23
N ILE A 94 4.59 -16.85 1.48
CA ILE A 94 4.69 -15.64 0.64
C ILE A 94 5.07 -14.42 1.47
N ARG A 95 5.99 -13.63 0.93
CA ARG A 95 6.43 -12.35 1.51
C ARG A 95 6.42 -11.27 0.45
N ILE A 96 6.02 -10.07 0.86
CA ILE A 96 6.18 -8.83 0.09
C ILE A 96 7.29 -8.00 0.72
N ILE A 97 8.20 -7.48 -0.09
CA ILE A 97 9.27 -6.60 0.35
C ILE A 97 9.24 -5.34 -0.49
N PHE A 98 8.86 -4.22 0.14
CA PHE A 98 8.89 -2.90 -0.49
C PHE A 98 10.32 -2.39 -0.56
N GLU A 99 10.81 -2.11 -1.77
CA GLU A 99 12.14 -1.54 -2.01
C GLU A 99 12.10 -0.02 -2.03
N ASP A 100 11.07 0.55 -2.70
CA ASP A 100 10.85 1.99 -2.77
C ASP A 100 9.43 2.34 -2.37
N ILE A 101 9.28 3.45 -1.65
CA ILE A 101 7.99 4.04 -1.26
C ILE A 101 8.02 5.52 -1.62
N ILE A 102 7.23 5.91 -2.62
CA ILE A 102 7.07 7.28 -3.11
C ILE A 102 5.70 7.79 -2.67
N ILE A 103 5.64 8.96 -2.06
CA ILE A 103 4.41 9.52 -1.52
C ILE A 103 4.19 10.92 -2.10
N GLU A 104 3.01 11.14 -2.64
CA GLU A 104 2.53 12.45 -3.10
C GLU A 104 1.08 12.66 -2.67
N GLY A 105 0.86 13.65 -1.80
CA GLY A 105 -0.47 13.90 -1.23
C GLY A 105 -0.98 12.67 -0.46
N ASN A 106 -2.11 12.14 -0.89
CA ASN A 106 -2.73 10.94 -0.33
C ASN A 106 -2.43 9.66 -1.14
N LYS A 107 -1.51 9.72 -2.09
CA LYS A 107 -1.11 8.58 -2.93
C LYS A 107 0.25 8.04 -2.50
N VAL A 108 0.35 6.72 -2.48
CA VAL A 108 1.60 6.00 -2.20
C VAL A 108 1.86 4.99 -3.30
N VAL A 109 3.00 5.10 -3.95
CA VAL A 109 3.47 4.12 -4.94
C VAL A 109 4.60 3.31 -4.32
N CYS A 110 4.51 1.98 -4.40
CA CYS A 110 5.54 1.09 -3.92
C CYS A 110 6.05 0.21 -5.05
N ARG A 111 7.37 0.16 -5.23
CA ARG A 111 8.03 -0.91 -5.97
C ARG A 111 8.41 -2.01 -4.98
N TYR A 112 8.11 -3.25 -5.34
CA TYR A 112 8.32 -4.39 -4.45
C TYR A 112 8.71 -5.64 -5.23
N TYR A 113 9.14 -6.64 -4.48
CA TYR A 113 9.14 -8.02 -4.96
C TYR A 113 8.34 -8.93 -4.02
N LEU A 114 7.78 -9.98 -4.64
CA LEU A 114 7.15 -11.10 -3.96
C LEU A 114 8.05 -12.30 -4.03
N THR A 115 8.19 -13.03 -2.93
CA THR A 115 8.89 -14.30 -2.89
C THR A 115 8.09 -15.32 -2.08
N GLY A 116 8.24 -16.58 -2.39
CA GLY A 116 7.55 -17.66 -1.70
C GLY A 116 7.77 -19.01 -2.36
N THR A 117 7.16 -20.06 -1.80
CA THR A 117 7.20 -21.42 -2.32
C THR A 117 5.81 -21.86 -2.78
N HIS A 118 5.70 -22.39 -3.99
CA HIS A 118 4.45 -22.90 -4.55
C HIS A 118 4.06 -24.23 -3.90
N LYS A 119 3.15 -24.18 -2.93
CA LYS A 119 2.73 -25.34 -2.10
C LYS A 119 1.25 -25.68 -2.21
N GLY A 120 0.43 -24.85 -2.84
CA GLY A 120 -0.98 -25.09 -3.10
C GLY A 120 -1.34 -24.77 -4.54
N ASP A 121 -2.56 -25.11 -4.97
CA ASP A 121 -3.05 -24.82 -6.32
C ASP A 121 -3.01 -23.32 -6.62
N PHE A 122 -2.49 -22.94 -7.78
CA PHE A 122 -2.45 -21.57 -8.25
C PHE A 122 -2.82 -21.53 -9.74
N GLU A 123 -3.92 -20.84 -10.07
CA GLU A 123 -4.52 -20.87 -11.42
C GLU A 123 -4.74 -22.32 -11.90
N ASP A 124 -4.12 -22.70 -13.01
CA ASP A 124 -4.15 -24.04 -13.60
C ASP A 124 -2.95 -24.92 -13.17
N LEU A 125 -2.11 -24.44 -12.25
CA LEU A 125 -0.90 -25.13 -11.79
C LEU A 125 -1.16 -25.89 -10.48
N GLN A 126 -0.79 -27.17 -10.46
CA GLN A 126 -0.65 -27.96 -9.25
C GLN A 126 0.62 -27.57 -8.49
N PRO A 127 0.71 -27.78 -7.17
CA PRO A 127 1.89 -27.44 -6.37
C PRO A 127 3.18 -28.00 -6.96
N THR A 128 4.14 -27.13 -7.26
CA THR A 128 5.42 -27.53 -7.85
C THR A 128 6.56 -27.61 -6.84
N GLY A 129 6.36 -27.09 -5.63
CA GLY A 129 7.41 -26.97 -4.61
C GLY A 129 8.48 -25.94 -4.94
N ARG A 130 8.33 -25.15 -6.01
CA ARG A 130 9.33 -24.21 -6.50
C ARG A 130 9.28 -22.89 -5.74
N LEU A 131 10.46 -22.32 -5.55
CA LEU A 131 10.64 -20.95 -5.09
C LEU A 131 10.44 -20.00 -6.26
N PHE A 132 9.89 -18.82 -5.96
CA PHE A 132 9.82 -17.71 -6.90
C PHE A 132 10.27 -16.40 -6.27
N ASN A 133 10.71 -15.48 -7.12
CA ASN A 133 10.96 -14.09 -6.79
C ASN A 133 10.58 -13.23 -8.00
N VAL A 134 9.54 -12.40 -7.85
CA VAL A 134 9.00 -11.58 -8.93
C VAL A 134 8.78 -10.15 -8.50
N ASN A 135 8.98 -9.23 -9.44
CA ASN A 135 8.81 -7.80 -9.22
C ASN A 135 7.34 -7.39 -9.38
N GLY A 136 6.99 -6.29 -8.71
CA GLY A 136 5.70 -5.65 -8.86
C GLY A 136 5.73 -4.18 -8.46
N MET A 137 4.66 -3.50 -8.83
CA MET A 137 4.38 -2.12 -8.41
C MET A 137 2.94 -2.03 -7.95
N THR A 138 2.71 -1.28 -6.89
CA THR A 138 1.35 -0.97 -6.42
C THR A 138 1.23 0.51 -6.13
N GLU A 139 0.07 1.09 -6.48
CA GLU A 139 -0.36 2.41 -6.06
C GLU A 139 -1.53 2.25 -5.09
N PHE A 140 -1.47 2.98 -4.00
CA PHE A 140 -2.54 3.11 -3.03
C PHE A 140 -3.03 4.55 -2.98
N SER A 141 -4.36 4.76 -2.93
CA SER A 141 -4.95 6.03 -2.54
C SER A 141 -5.55 5.91 -1.14
N PHE A 142 -5.27 6.90 -0.29
CA PHE A 142 -5.66 6.89 1.12
C PHE A 142 -6.75 7.91 1.44
N ARG A 143 -7.61 7.56 2.40
CA ARG A 143 -8.53 8.44 3.10
C ARG A 143 -8.54 8.04 4.59
N ASN A 144 -8.20 8.99 5.49
CA ASN A 144 -8.12 8.74 6.93
C ASN A 144 -7.29 7.48 7.27
N GLU A 145 -6.08 7.39 6.70
CA GLU A 145 -5.13 6.26 6.88
C GLU A 145 -5.65 4.89 6.41
N LYS A 146 -6.80 4.83 5.74
CA LYS A 146 -7.33 3.62 5.10
C LYS A 146 -7.15 3.68 3.59
N ILE A 147 -6.81 2.53 3.00
CA ILE A 147 -6.69 2.37 1.56
C ILE A 147 -8.10 2.28 0.96
N ILE A 148 -8.44 3.25 0.09
CA ILE A 148 -9.73 3.33 -0.61
C ILE A 148 -9.63 2.86 -2.06
N GLU A 149 -8.41 2.85 -2.61
CA GLU A 149 -8.17 2.47 -4.00
C GLU A 149 -6.79 1.83 -4.13
N ARG A 150 -6.69 0.80 -4.98
CA ARG A 150 -5.44 0.09 -5.24
C ARG A 150 -5.31 -0.26 -6.71
N TRP A 151 -4.16 0.10 -7.28
CA TRP A 151 -3.65 -0.40 -8.55
C TRP A 151 -2.50 -1.35 -8.27
N ASN A 152 -2.44 -2.49 -8.96
CA ASN A 152 -1.38 -3.46 -8.72
C ASN A 152 -0.94 -4.13 -10.01
N LEU A 153 0.35 -4.16 -10.25
CA LEU A 153 0.98 -4.87 -11.36
C LEU A 153 2.04 -5.81 -10.80
N VAL A 154 1.95 -7.07 -11.17
CA VAL A 154 2.94 -8.11 -10.84
C VAL A 154 3.44 -8.70 -12.15
N ASP A 155 4.71 -9.05 -12.23
CA ASP A 155 5.27 -9.79 -13.36
C ASP A 155 4.77 -11.25 -13.33
N MET A 156 3.55 -11.44 -13.83
CA MET A 156 2.90 -12.76 -13.89
C MET A 156 3.56 -13.70 -14.88
N VAL A 157 4.20 -13.16 -15.94
CA VAL A 157 4.94 -13.98 -16.92
C VAL A 157 6.14 -14.62 -16.23
N SER A 158 6.96 -13.83 -15.57
CA SER A 158 8.10 -14.34 -14.80
C SER A 158 7.68 -15.28 -13.68
N LEU A 159 6.58 -15.00 -12.97
CA LEU A 159 6.05 -15.90 -11.95
C LEU A 159 5.73 -17.28 -12.57
N ARG A 160 4.97 -17.30 -13.66
CA ARG A 160 4.59 -18.55 -14.31
C ARG A 160 5.79 -19.35 -14.84
N GLU A 161 6.76 -18.66 -15.45
CA GLU A 161 8.01 -19.28 -15.91
C GLU A 161 8.77 -19.93 -14.76
N GLN A 162 8.95 -19.21 -13.63
CA GLN A 162 9.66 -19.75 -12.46
C GLN A 162 8.92 -20.97 -11.84
N LEU A 163 7.60 -21.02 -11.93
CA LEU A 163 6.82 -22.15 -11.41
C LEU A 163 6.80 -23.35 -12.34
N THR A 164 7.01 -23.18 -13.66
CA THR A 164 6.81 -24.26 -14.68
C THR A 164 8.09 -24.74 -15.34
N THR A 165 9.15 -23.90 -15.45
CA THR A 165 10.38 -24.26 -16.15
C THR A 165 11.10 -25.40 -15.42
N HIS A 166 11.33 -26.51 -16.11
CA HIS A 166 12.18 -27.58 -15.60
C HIS A 166 13.65 -27.12 -15.62
N ALA A 167 14.33 -27.28 -14.48
CA ALA A 167 15.77 -27.09 -14.39
C ALA A 167 16.50 -28.19 -15.14
#